data_b4bc89c64967da756b8f32d55bf1039a
#
_entry.id   b4bc89c64967da756b8f32d55bf1039a
#
_cell.length_a   1.000
_cell.length_b   1.000
_cell.length_c   1.000
_cell.angle_alpha   90.00
_cell.angle_beta   90.00
_cell.angle_gamma   90.00
#
_symmetry.space_group_name_H-M   'P 1'
#
loop_
_entity.id
_entity.type
_entity.pdbx_description
1 polymer ?
#
loop_
_entity_poly.entity_id
_entity_poly.type
_entity_poly.pdbx_seq_one_letter_code
_entity_poly.pdbx_strand_id
1 'polypeptide(L)'
;MEGIIKAICISEQKGTEKHSVQDIDIIENHGLENDAHAGKWHRQVSLLSYEKREEFKAKGADVEDGAFGENLLVSGIEFTSYPVGTQFKIGDVLLELTQIGKSCHSHCAIYHQVGQCIMPHLGVFTRVIHGGHICVGDTVEVIENKDSRMRVAVLTLSDKASTGQRKDESGPLIEKIMTEHGYNVTSVTVIADDENEIVSQLINLSDRCQNDLILTTGGTGLSIRDVTPEATMKVMTRNVPGISEALRYESMKYTNKAMLSRGASVLRNKTLIINLPGSPKAVKESLDIILGPLKHGLEIMKGEASECARK
;
A
#
# COMPACT_ATOMS: atom_id res chain seq x y z
N MET A 1 -13.48 -2.44 20.52
CA MET A 1 -12.27 -2.36 21.40
C MET A 1 -11.89 -0.89 21.43
N GLU A 2 -11.46 -0.41 22.59
CA GLU A 2 -11.12 1.02 22.78
C GLU A 2 -9.69 1.14 23.30
N GLY A 3 -9.02 2.21 22.92
CA GLY A 3 -7.71 2.62 23.40
C GLY A 3 -7.72 4.08 23.82
N ILE A 4 -6.60 4.57 24.38
CA ILE A 4 -6.43 5.95 24.83
C ILE A 4 -5.16 6.52 24.24
N ILE A 5 -5.23 7.72 23.69
CA ILE A 5 -4.06 8.49 23.22
C ILE A 5 -3.17 8.83 24.41
N LYS A 6 -1.94 8.33 24.41
CA LYS A 6 -0.93 8.61 25.45
C LYS A 6 0.01 9.76 25.07
N ALA A 7 0.30 9.89 23.76
CA ALA A 7 1.08 11.00 23.25
C ALA A 7 0.69 11.32 21.80
N ILE A 8 0.80 12.59 21.45
CA ILE A 8 0.67 13.14 20.10
C ILE A 8 2.01 13.75 19.74
N CYS A 9 2.62 13.36 18.61
CA CYS A 9 3.97 13.78 18.25
C CYS A 9 4.05 14.29 16.82
N ILE A 10 4.73 15.42 16.62
CA ILE A 10 4.96 16.05 15.32
C ILE A 10 6.43 16.44 15.13
N SER A 11 6.84 16.62 13.88
CA SER A 11 8.12 17.25 13.54
C SER A 11 7.94 18.25 12.40
N GLU A 12 8.59 19.40 12.50
CA GLU A 12 8.53 20.43 11.48
C GLU A 12 9.38 20.11 10.24
N GLN A 13 10.33 19.18 10.37
CA GLN A 13 11.25 18.80 9.30
C GLN A 13 11.32 17.27 9.16
N LYS A 14 11.41 16.80 7.91
CA LYS A 14 11.61 15.36 7.62
C LYS A 14 12.98 14.90 8.11
N GLY A 15 13.00 13.72 8.75
CA GLY A 15 14.24 13.10 9.23
C GLY A 15 14.71 13.60 10.60
N THR A 16 13.92 14.46 11.28
CA THR A 16 14.13 14.84 12.68
C THR A 16 13.26 14.04 13.62
N GLU A 17 13.63 13.96 14.88
CA GLU A 17 12.80 13.39 15.94
C GLU A 17 11.52 14.20 16.11
N LYS A 18 10.42 13.52 16.40
CA LYS A 18 9.14 14.17 16.71
C LYS A 18 9.13 14.56 18.19
N HIS A 19 8.48 15.68 18.50
CA HIS A 19 8.25 16.16 19.85
C HIS A 19 6.76 16.10 20.20
N SER A 20 6.47 15.94 21.49
CA SER A 20 5.09 15.80 22.00
C SER A 20 4.36 17.13 22.03
N VAL A 21 3.07 17.12 21.69
CA VAL A 21 2.10 18.20 21.85
C VAL A 21 0.88 17.69 22.63
N GLN A 22 0.11 18.60 23.25
CA GLN A 22 -1.06 18.22 24.05
C GLN A 22 -2.30 17.97 23.21
N ASP A 23 -2.45 18.71 22.14
CA ASP A 23 -3.59 18.65 21.21
C ASP A 23 -3.15 19.07 19.81
N ILE A 24 -3.94 18.74 18.80
CA ILE A 24 -3.65 19.07 17.41
C ILE A 24 -4.88 18.92 16.52
N ASP A 25 -4.90 19.67 15.42
CA ASP A 25 -5.86 19.50 14.36
C ASP A 25 -5.37 18.44 13.35
N ILE A 26 -6.25 17.51 13.00
CA ILE A 26 -6.06 16.52 11.93
C ILE A 26 -6.84 16.96 10.71
N ILE A 27 -6.14 17.12 9.59
CA ILE A 27 -6.69 17.65 8.34
C ILE A 27 -7.03 16.49 7.40
N GLU A 28 -8.27 16.47 6.90
CA GLU A 28 -8.77 15.46 5.94
C GLU A 28 -7.86 15.36 4.71
N ASN A 29 -7.56 14.13 4.29
CA ASN A 29 -6.66 13.80 3.17
C ASN A 29 -5.26 14.45 3.26
N HIS A 30 -4.80 14.81 4.46
CA HIS A 30 -3.50 15.45 4.65
C HIS A 30 -2.70 14.85 5.82
N GLY A 31 -3.24 14.83 7.04
CA GLY A 31 -2.56 14.37 8.26
C GLY A 31 -2.60 15.41 9.38
N LEU A 32 -1.62 15.35 10.30
CA LEU A 32 -1.52 16.31 11.41
C LEU A 32 -1.07 17.67 10.89
N GLU A 33 -1.69 18.73 11.42
CA GLU A 33 -1.30 20.11 11.13
C GLU A 33 0.19 20.32 11.49
N ASN A 34 0.91 21.03 10.63
CA ASN A 34 2.35 21.34 10.80
C ASN A 34 3.31 20.11 10.92
N ASP A 35 2.85 18.88 10.70
CA ASP A 35 3.77 17.75 10.63
C ASP A 35 4.40 17.63 9.23
N ALA A 36 5.73 17.58 9.17
CA ALA A 36 6.49 17.51 7.93
C ALA A 36 6.18 16.25 7.07
N HIS A 37 5.60 15.21 7.68
CA HIS A 37 5.22 13.98 6.99
C HIS A 37 3.78 13.99 6.49
N ALA A 38 2.98 15.01 6.83
CA ALA A 38 1.64 15.19 6.30
C ALA A 38 1.66 15.43 4.78
N GLY A 39 0.58 15.02 4.09
CA GLY A 39 0.46 15.21 2.65
C GLY A 39 -0.53 14.25 1.99
N LYS A 40 -0.71 14.41 0.66
CA LYS A 40 -1.63 13.59 -0.15
C LYS A 40 -1.01 12.24 -0.50
N TRP A 41 -0.92 11.35 0.45
CA TRP A 41 -0.43 9.99 0.29
C TRP A 41 -1.12 9.05 1.28
N HIS A 42 -0.81 7.77 1.27
CA HIS A 42 -1.51 6.78 2.10
C HIS A 42 -0.98 6.67 3.54
N ARG A 43 0.16 7.33 3.88
CA ARG A 43 0.77 7.30 5.22
C ARG A 43 0.74 8.66 5.88
N GLN A 44 -0.48 9.22 6.06
CA GLN A 44 -0.70 10.57 6.56
C GLN A 44 -0.48 10.68 8.06
N VAL A 45 -0.86 9.64 8.81
CA VAL A 45 -0.69 9.56 10.27
C VAL A 45 -0.09 8.20 10.62
N SER A 46 0.94 8.20 11.44
CA SER A 46 1.57 6.97 11.94
C SER A 46 1.15 6.69 13.39
N LEU A 47 0.74 5.45 13.68
CA LEU A 47 0.32 5.01 15.00
C LEU A 47 1.22 3.89 15.51
N LEU A 48 1.42 3.87 16.82
CA LEU A 48 2.19 2.85 17.53
C LEU A 48 1.49 2.49 18.83
N SER A 49 1.49 1.18 19.20
CA SER A 49 1.01 0.75 20.51
C SER A 49 1.97 1.26 21.61
N TYR A 50 1.39 1.91 22.62
CA TYR A 50 2.12 2.39 23.79
C TYR A 50 2.80 1.24 24.52
N GLU A 51 2.12 0.09 24.68
CA GLU A 51 2.65 -1.11 25.33
C GLU A 51 3.90 -1.62 24.57
N LYS A 52 3.89 -1.62 23.25
CA LYS A 52 5.04 -2.04 22.45
C LYS A 52 6.24 -1.11 22.59
N ARG A 53 6.00 0.19 22.72
CA ARG A 53 7.05 1.16 23.03
C ARG A 53 7.62 0.92 24.44
N GLU A 54 6.76 0.67 25.44
CA GLU A 54 7.20 0.37 26.80
C GLU A 54 7.99 -0.96 26.89
N GLU A 55 7.53 -2.01 26.21
CA GLU A 55 8.28 -3.27 26.09
C GLU A 55 9.69 -3.05 25.49
N PHE A 56 9.81 -2.12 24.53
CA PHE A 56 11.08 -1.79 23.92
C PHE A 56 11.98 -0.98 24.88
N LYS A 57 11.41 -0.01 25.58
CA LYS A 57 12.08 0.79 26.61
C LYS A 57 12.62 -0.10 27.75
N ALA A 58 11.86 -1.08 28.17
CA ALA A 58 12.26 -2.06 29.19
C ALA A 58 13.47 -2.93 28.80
N LYS A 59 13.78 -3.04 27.49
CA LYS A 59 14.98 -3.73 26.99
C LYS A 59 16.25 -2.86 27.04
N GLY A 60 16.18 -1.68 27.68
CA GLY A 60 17.32 -0.77 27.86
C GLY A 60 17.45 0.33 26.81
N ALA A 61 16.41 0.54 26.00
CA ALA A 61 16.36 1.65 25.06
C ALA A 61 15.95 2.93 25.78
N ASP A 62 16.73 4.00 25.66
CA ASP A 62 16.33 5.35 26.09
C ASP A 62 15.60 6.03 24.93
N VAL A 63 14.27 5.87 24.92
CA VAL A 63 13.41 6.38 23.85
C VAL A 63 12.26 7.20 24.44
N GLU A 64 12.13 8.43 23.97
CA GLU A 64 11.05 9.33 24.29
C GLU A 64 9.86 9.15 23.31
N ASP A 65 8.73 9.82 23.60
CA ASP A 65 7.57 9.84 22.72
C ASP A 65 7.93 10.52 21.38
N GLY A 66 7.58 9.91 20.26
CA GLY A 66 7.94 10.40 18.92
C GLY A 66 9.27 9.89 18.37
N ALA A 67 10.08 9.22 19.19
CA ALA A 67 11.41 8.76 18.82
C ALA A 67 11.43 7.82 17.59
N PHE A 68 10.42 6.97 17.40
CA PHE A 68 10.32 6.08 16.24
C PHE A 68 9.70 6.77 15.00
N GLY A 69 9.33 8.07 15.13
CA GLY A 69 8.65 8.85 14.11
C GLY A 69 7.14 8.61 14.06
N GLU A 70 6.56 8.02 15.10
CA GLU A 70 5.12 7.89 15.27
C GLU A 70 4.46 9.25 15.54
N ASN A 71 3.20 9.41 15.10
CA ASN A 71 2.38 10.57 15.42
C ASN A 71 1.52 10.32 16.65
N LEU A 72 0.91 9.14 16.77
CA LEU A 72 0.04 8.80 17.88
C LEU A 72 0.58 7.55 18.60
N LEU A 73 0.81 7.69 19.90
CA LEU A 73 1.00 6.57 20.82
C LEU A 73 -0.33 6.27 21.50
N VAL A 74 -0.84 5.05 21.34
CA VAL A 74 -2.16 4.66 21.84
C VAL A 74 -2.04 3.43 22.69
N SER A 75 -2.59 3.45 23.91
CA SER A 75 -2.67 2.27 24.79
C SER A 75 -3.95 1.49 24.54
N GLY A 76 -3.91 0.17 24.80
CA GLY A 76 -5.08 -0.71 24.74
C GLY A 76 -5.39 -1.25 23.34
N ILE A 77 -4.64 -0.89 22.30
CA ILE A 77 -4.83 -1.38 20.93
C ILE A 77 -3.53 -1.97 20.39
N GLU A 78 -3.59 -3.24 19.98
CA GLU A 78 -2.54 -3.89 19.17
C GLU A 78 -2.86 -3.70 17.68
N PHE A 79 -2.34 -2.65 17.09
CA PHE A 79 -2.70 -2.22 15.74
C PHE A 79 -2.39 -3.25 14.65
N THR A 80 -1.34 -4.05 14.82
CA THR A 80 -0.93 -5.06 13.84
C THR A 80 -1.84 -6.28 13.79
N SER A 81 -2.74 -6.43 14.75
CA SER A 81 -3.77 -7.50 14.76
C SER A 81 -4.94 -7.21 13.82
N TYR A 82 -5.06 -5.98 13.30
CA TYR A 82 -6.15 -5.58 12.44
C TYR A 82 -5.75 -5.59 10.96
N PRO A 83 -6.66 -6.00 10.06
CA PRO A 83 -6.39 -5.94 8.63
C PRO A 83 -6.36 -4.49 8.12
N VAL A 84 -5.64 -4.26 7.05
CA VAL A 84 -5.66 -2.98 6.33
C VAL A 84 -7.08 -2.69 5.84
N GLY A 85 -7.52 -1.44 6.03
CA GLY A 85 -8.89 -0.98 5.83
C GLY A 85 -9.68 -0.81 7.14
N THR A 86 -9.20 -1.35 8.26
CA THR A 86 -9.80 -1.09 9.59
C THR A 86 -9.78 0.41 9.87
N GLN A 87 -10.83 0.92 10.49
CA GLN A 87 -10.96 2.32 10.82
C GLN A 87 -10.80 2.56 12.33
N PHE A 88 -10.22 3.71 12.67
CA PHE A 88 -10.05 4.18 14.02
C PHE A 88 -10.75 5.53 14.16
N LYS A 89 -11.68 5.62 15.10
CA LYS A 89 -12.44 6.84 15.38
C LYS A 89 -11.93 7.50 16.67
N ILE A 90 -11.72 8.82 16.62
CA ILE A 90 -11.27 9.64 17.75
C ILE A 90 -12.14 10.89 17.75
N GLY A 91 -13.18 10.93 18.61
CA GLY A 91 -14.18 12.00 18.52
C GLY A 91 -14.82 12.06 17.11
N ASP A 92 -14.61 13.16 16.40
CA ASP A 92 -15.08 13.35 15.02
C ASP A 92 -14.07 12.86 13.97
N VAL A 93 -12.81 12.63 14.37
CA VAL A 93 -11.75 12.16 13.46
C VAL A 93 -11.95 10.70 13.10
N LEU A 94 -11.81 10.39 11.80
CA LEU A 94 -11.83 9.04 11.28
C LEU A 94 -10.57 8.76 10.48
N LEU A 95 -9.77 7.79 10.95
CA LEU A 95 -8.55 7.30 10.33
C LEU A 95 -8.79 5.92 9.72
N GLU A 96 -8.23 5.64 8.55
CA GLU A 96 -8.26 4.30 7.94
C GLU A 96 -6.84 3.72 7.89
N LEU A 97 -6.66 2.51 8.41
CA LEU A 97 -5.42 1.74 8.31
C LEU A 97 -5.09 1.44 6.86
N THR A 98 -3.94 1.89 6.39
CA THR A 98 -3.51 1.74 5.00
C THR A 98 -2.28 0.87 4.83
N GLN A 99 -1.46 0.75 5.87
CA GLN A 99 -0.21 -0.02 5.82
C GLN A 99 0.24 -0.47 7.20
N ILE A 100 0.75 -1.71 7.29
CA ILE A 100 1.36 -2.28 8.48
C ILE A 100 2.88 -2.34 8.28
N GLY A 101 3.64 -1.70 9.16
CA GLY A 101 5.09 -1.62 9.07
C GLY A 101 5.61 -0.76 7.92
N LYS A 102 6.92 -0.62 7.83
CA LYS A 102 7.60 0.11 6.74
C LYS A 102 8.94 -0.52 6.40
N SER A 103 9.42 -0.35 5.16
CA SER A 103 10.83 -0.59 4.82
C SER A 103 11.65 0.63 5.26
N CYS A 104 12.75 0.40 5.97
CA CYS A 104 13.73 1.44 6.22
C CYS A 104 14.91 1.24 5.26
N HIS A 105 15.21 2.25 4.44
CA HIS A 105 16.34 2.23 3.51
C HIS A 105 17.67 2.58 4.16
N SER A 106 17.62 3.23 5.33
CA SER A 106 18.79 3.58 6.15
C SER A 106 18.49 3.36 7.62
N HIS A 107 19.50 3.01 8.39
CA HIS A 107 19.39 2.94 9.84
C HIS A 107 19.30 4.34 10.44
N CYS A 108 18.25 4.61 11.21
CA CYS A 108 18.08 5.88 11.93
C CYS A 108 18.88 5.89 13.24
N ALA A 109 18.93 7.03 13.93
CA ALA A 109 19.63 7.19 15.20
C ALA A 109 19.25 6.11 16.23
N ILE A 110 17.97 5.76 16.33
CA ILE A 110 17.47 4.72 17.24
C ILE A 110 18.04 3.34 16.89
N TYR A 111 18.12 2.99 15.61
CA TYR A 111 18.74 1.72 15.21
C TYR A 111 20.21 1.68 15.60
N HIS A 112 20.93 2.80 15.51
CA HIS A 112 22.33 2.89 15.92
C HIS A 112 22.50 2.82 17.43
N GLN A 113 21.55 3.32 18.23
CA GLN A 113 21.58 3.25 19.69
C GLN A 113 21.29 1.85 20.23
N VAL A 114 20.29 1.17 19.67
CA VAL A 114 19.70 -0.04 20.26
C VAL A 114 19.86 -1.28 19.37
N GLY A 115 20.37 -1.12 18.15
CA GLY A 115 20.52 -2.21 17.17
C GLY A 115 19.21 -2.68 16.55
N GLN A 116 18.07 -2.13 16.95
CA GLN A 116 16.72 -2.52 16.50
C GLN A 116 15.80 -1.30 16.40
N CYS A 117 14.74 -1.42 15.59
CA CYS A 117 13.64 -0.45 15.53
C CYS A 117 12.31 -1.21 15.40
N ILE A 118 11.30 -0.79 16.14
CA ILE A 118 9.97 -1.45 16.15
C ILE A 118 9.03 -0.96 15.04
N MET A 119 9.19 0.25 14.53
CA MET A 119 8.34 0.81 13.47
C MET A 119 8.26 -0.03 12.18
N PRO A 120 9.34 -0.69 11.71
CA PRO A 120 9.26 -1.56 10.54
C PRO A 120 8.28 -2.72 10.67
N HIS A 121 7.98 -3.14 11.89
CA HIS A 121 7.15 -4.33 12.16
C HIS A 121 5.87 -4.02 12.92
N LEU A 122 5.91 -3.08 13.85
CA LEU A 122 4.82 -2.78 14.79
C LEU A 122 4.14 -1.44 14.58
N GLY A 123 4.78 -0.51 13.84
CA GLY A 123 4.14 0.74 13.46
C GLY A 123 3.13 0.54 12.34
N VAL A 124 2.03 1.28 12.40
CA VAL A 124 1.03 1.27 11.33
C VAL A 124 0.83 2.68 10.79
N PHE A 125 0.29 2.76 9.59
CA PHE A 125 0.04 4.04 8.91
C PHE A 125 -1.41 4.12 8.49
N THR A 126 -1.96 5.32 8.59
CA THR A 126 -3.36 5.60 8.26
C THR A 126 -3.46 6.79 7.31
N ARG A 127 -4.59 6.86 6.61
CA ARG A 127 -5.06 8.08 5.95
C ARG A 127 -6.21 8.69 6.75
N VAL A 128 -6.36 9.98 6.65
CA VAL A 128 -7.44 10.74 7.28
C VAL A 128 -8.66 10.74 6.37
N ILE A 129 -9.74 10.10 6.82
CA ILE A 129 -11.04 10.08 6.12
C ILE A 129 -11.88 11.27 6.53
N HIS A 130 -11.88 11.59 7.84
CA HIS A 130 -12.50 12.78 8.42
C HIS A 130 -11.52 13.45 9.35
N GLY A 131 -11.34 14.76 9.18
CA GLY A 131 -10.53 15.59 10.04
C GLY A 131 -11.28 16.04 11.32
N GLY A 132 -10.56 16.68 12.21
CA GLY A 132 -11.07 17.24 13.47
C GLY A 132 -9.96 17.47 14.46
N HIS A 133 -10.32 17.88 15.68
CA HIS A 133 -9.39 18.16 16.76
C HIS A 133 -9.25 16.97 17.71
N ILE A 134 -8.03 16.65 18.13
CA ILE A 134 -7.75 15.59 19.10
C ILE A 134 -6.83 16.06 20.22
N CYS A 135 -7.00 15.45 21.40
CA CYS A 135 -6.20 15.72 22.59
C CYS A 135 -5.57 14.45 23.16
N VAL A 136 -4.48 14.61 23.89
CA VAL A 136 -3.95 13.53 24.73
C VAL A 136 -5.02 13.14 25.76
N GLY A 137 -5.30 11.83 25.86
CA GLY A 137 -6.35 11.29 26.72
C GLY A 137 -7.64 10.94 25.97
N ASP A 138 -7.78 11.34 24.72
CA ASP A 138 -8.96 10.96 23.92
C ASP A 138 -9.03 9.46 23.68
N THR A 139 -10.27 8.96 23.58
CA THR A 139 -10.56 7.56 23.30
C THR A 139 -10.44 7.28 21.79
N VAL A 140 -9.78 6.18 21.47
CA VAL A 140 -9.67 5.62 20.11
C VAL A 140 -10.55 4.40 20.01
N GLU A 141 -11.60 4.46 19.21
CA GLU A 141 -12.50 3.34 18.95
C GLU A 141 -12.09 2.61 17.67
N VAL A 142 -12.02 1.26 17.74
CA VAL A 142 -11.79 0.44 16.54
C VAL A 142 -13.14 0.16 15.86
N ILE A 143 -13.25 0.56 14.60
CA ILE A 143 -14.42 0.33 13.76
C ILE A 143 -14.03 -0.65 12.65
N GLU A 144 -14.75 -1.78 12.55
CA GLU A 144 -14.56 -2.70 11.44
C GLU A 144 -14.95 -2.03 10.11
N ASN A 145 -14.07 -2.11 9.14
CA ASN A 145 -14.38 -1.63 7.80
C ASN A 145 -15.40 -2.56 7.14
N LYS A 146 -16.52 -2.01 6.72
CA LYS A 146 -17.59 -2.73 6.00
C LYS A 146 -17.38 -2.76 4.49
N ASP A 147 -16.32 -2.12 3.96
CA ASP A 147 -16.00 -2.16 2.54
C ASP A 147 -15.42 -3.52 2.16
N SER A 148 -16.27 -4.37 1.58
CA SER A 148 -15.90 -5.73 1.13
C SER A 148 -15.31 -5.75 -0.29
N ARG A 149 -15.18 -4.60 -0.96
CA ARG A 149 -14.62 -4.54 -2.32
C ARG A 149 -13.17 -5.03 -2.33
N MET A 150 -12.80 -5.71 -3.42
CA MET A 150 -11.42 -6.12 -3.66
C MET A 150 -10.50 -4.90 -3.77
N ARG A 151 -9.39 -4.91 -3.03
CA ARG A 151 -8.41 -3.83 -2.94
C ARG A 151 -7.41 -3.95 -4.08
N VAL A 152 -7.24 -2.89 -4.86
CA VAL A 152 -6.38 -2.87 -6.05
C VAL A 152 -5.34 -1.76 -5.93
N ALA A 153 -4.07 -2.09 -6.14
CA ALA A 153 -3.02 -1.11 -6.35
C ALA A 153 -2.61 -1.07 -7.83
N VAL A 154 -2.32 0.14 -8.33
CA VAL A 154 -1.83 0.37 -9.68
C VAL A 154 -0.41 0.92 -9.63
N LEU A 155 0.50 0.31 -10.37
CA LEU A 155 1.91 0.68 -10.42
C LEU A 155 2.34 0.93 -11.86
N THR A 156 2.57 2.19 -12.21
CA THR A 156 3.10 2.58 -13.53
C THR A 156 4.62 2.61 -13.50
N LEU A 157 5.24 1.89 -14.44
CA LEU A 157 6.68 1.75 -14.56
C LEU A 157 7.15 2.55 -15.78
N SER A 158 7.85 3.65 -15.53
CA SER A 158 8.32 4.54 -16.58
C SER A 158 9.35 5.56 -16.07
N ASP A 159 10.59 5.46 -16.54
CA ASP A 159 11.64 6.45 -16.28
C ASP A 159 11.21 7.90 -16.62
N LYS A 160 10.50 8.08 -17.74
CA LYS A 160 10.06 9.41 -18.16
C LYS A 160 8.90 9.95 -17.34
N ALA A 161 7.99 9.09 -16.92
CA ALA A 161 6.86 9.53 -16.12
C ALA A 161 7.26 9.78 -14.65
N SER A 162 8.17 8.97 -14.09
CA SER A 162 8.69 9.14 -12.74
C SER A 162 9.46 10.46 -12.55
N THR A 163 10.08 10.97 -13.63
CA THR A 163 10.79 12.26 -13.63
C THR A 163 9.93 13.44 -14.11
N GLY A 164 8.63 13.22 -14.38
CA GLY A 164 7.72 14.25 -14.85
C GLY A 164 7.91 14.67 -16.32
N GLN A 165 8.78 14.00 -17.08
CA GLN A 165 9.02 14.28 -18.51
C GLN A 165 7.87 13.80 -19.41
N ARG A 166 7.02 12.92 -18.91
CA ARG A 166 5.81 12.42 -19.58
C ARG A 166 4.69 12.27 -18.57
N LYS A 167 3.48 12.66 -18.96
CA LYS A 167 2.29 12.41 -18.15
C LYS A 167 1.96 10.92 -18.19
N ASP A 168 1.66 10.33 -17.02
CA ASP A 168 1.08 9.00 -16.94
C ASP A 168 -0.40 9.06 -17.34
N GLU A 169 -0.77 8.33 -18.39
CA GLU A 169 -2.14 8.18 -18.87
C GLU A 169 -2.70 6.78 -18.58
N SER A 170 -1.81 5.80 -18.39
CA SER A 170 -2.18 4.40 -18.21
C SER A 170 -2.64 4.11 -16.79
N GLY A 171 -1.94 4.60 -15.78
CA GLY A 171 -2.33 4.43 -14.37
C GLY A 171 -3.73 4.99 -14.06
N PRO A 172 -4.02 6.26 -14.38
CA PRO A 172 -5.37 6.83 -14.19
C PRO A 172 -6.46 6.12 -15.00
N LEU A 173 -6.12 5.58 -16.19
CA LEU A 173 -7.09 4.80 -16.98
C LEU A 173 -7.43 3.47 -16.28
N ILE A 174 -6.43 2.77 -15.73
CA ILE A 174 -6.65 1.54 -14.96
C ILE A 174 -7.49 1.84 -13.72
N GLU A 175 -7.17 2.89 -12.97
CA GLU A 175 -7.92 3.34 -11.81
C GLU A 175 -9.40 3.55 -12.14
N LYS A 176 -9.67 4.30 -13.21
CA LYS A 176 -11.04 4.56 -13.68
C LYS A 176 -11.78 3.27 -13.98
N ILE A 177 -11.21 2.40 -14.82
CA ILE A 177 -11.84 1.14 -15.24
C ILE A 177 -12.09 0.23 -14.03
N MET A 178 -11.11 0.06 -13.14
CA MET A 178 -11.27 -0.80 -11.96
C MET A 178 -12.33 -0.26 -11.00
N THR A 179 -12.38 1.06 -10.79
CA THR A 179 -13.40 1.70 -9.95
C THR A 179 -14.81 1.51 -10.54
N GLU A 180 -14.98 1.69 -11.86
CA GLU A 180 -16.25 1.46 -12.57
C GLU A 180 -16.73 0.00 -12.47
N HIS A 181 -15.79 -0.96 -12.30
CA HIS A 181 -16.10 -2.37 -12.10
C HIS A 181 -16.24 -2.79 -10.62
N GLY A 182 -16.31 -1.83 -9.69
CA GLY A 182 -16.63 -2.06 -8.29
C GLY A 182 -15.42 -2.47 -7.43
N TYR A 183 -14.19 -2.26 -7.90
CA TYR A 183 -12.98 -2.45 -7.09
C TYR A 183 -12.68 -1.21 -6.25
N ASN A 184 -11.98 -1.41 -5.12
CA ASN A 184 -11.44 -0.32 -4.31
C ASN A 184 -9.98 -0.06 -4.71
N VAL A 185 -9.74 0.97 -5.54
CA VAL A 185 -8.38 1.35 -5.93
C VAL A 185 -7.72 2.11 -4.78
N THR A 186 -6.73 1.51 -4.15
CA THR A 186 -6.07 2.01 -2.94
C THR A 186 -4.93 2.97 -3.22
N SER A 187 -4.28 2.81 -4.37
CA SER A 187 -3.18 3.68 -4.81
C SER A 187 -2.94 3.59 -6.31
N VAL A 188 -2.50 4.71 -6.88
CA VAL A 188 -1.92 4.82 -8.22
C VAL A 188 -0.56 5.48 -8.07
N THR A 189 0.52 4.76 -8.39
CA THR A 189 1.89 5.21 -8.17
C THR A 189 2.71 5.06 -9.44
N VAL A 190 3.61 6.01 -9.69
CA VAL A 190 4.57 5.97 -10.80
C VAL A 190 5.97 5.86 -10.23
N ILE A 191 6.75 4.87 -10.71
CA ILE A 191 8.16 4.69 -10.36
C ILE A 191 9.02 4.50 -11.62
N ALA A 192 10.34 4.58 -11.44
CA ALA A 192 11.30 4.32 -12.51
C ALA A 192 11.35 2.83 -12.89
N ASP A 193 11.90 2.53 -14.07
CA ASP A 193 12.19 1.17 -14.53
C ASP A 193 13.46 0.64 -13.83
N ASP A 194 13.42 0.53 -12.49
CA ASP A 194 14.47 -0.07 -11.66
C ASP A 194 13.96 -1.34 -10.98
N GLU A 195 14.64 -2.46 -11.23
CA GLU A 195 14.18 -3.77 -10.79
C GLU A 195 14.09 -3.88 -9.26
N ASN A 196 15.03 -3.31 -8.50
CA ASN A 196 15.03 -3.39 -7.04
C ASN A 196 13.93 -2.51 -6.44
N GLU A 197 13.69 -1.34 -7.02
CA GLU A 197 12.57 -0.47 -6.63
C GLU A 197 11.24 -1.15 -6.90
N ILE A 198 11.06 -1.77 -8.08
CA ILE A 198 9.85 -2.52 -8.44
C ILE A 198 9.62 -3.68 -7.45
N VAL A 199 10.64 -4.49 -7.17
CA VAL A 199 10.56 -5.58 -6.17
C VAL A 199 10.13 -5.06 -4.81
N SER A 200 10.76 -3.97 -4.33
CA SER A 200 10.43 -3.36 -3.04
C SER A 200 8.99 -2.88 -2.99
N GLN A 201 8.51 -2.23 -4.05
CA GLN A 201 7.12 -1.75 -4.13
C GLN A 201 6.11 -2.89 -4.22
N LEU A 202 6.37 -3.92 -5.02
CA LEU A 202 5.50 -5.09 -5.10
C LEU A 202 5.36 -5.80 -3.74
N ILE A 203 6.46 -5.96 -3.01
CA ILE A 203 6.43 -6.50 -1.65
C ILE A 203 5.63 -5.60 -0.70
N ASN A 204 5.85 -4.29 -0.75
CA ASN A 204 5.14 -3.33 0.09
C ASN A 204 3.63 -3.35 -0.17
N LEU A 205 3.23 -3.31 -1.45
CA LEU A 205 1.82 -3.30 -1.85
C LEU A 205 1.10 -4.61 -1.52
N SER A 206 1.81 -5.76 -1.60
CA SER A 206 1.26 -7.08 -1.28
C SER A 206 1.20 -7.32 0.23
N ASP A 207 2.35 -7.26 0.91
CA ASP A 207 2.49 -7.79 2.26
C ASP A 207 2.07 -6.77 3.34
N ARG A 208 2.29 -5.46 3.08
CA ARG A 208 2.05 -4.41 4.06
C ARG A 208 0.78 -3.62 3.82
N CYS A 209 0.48 -3.30 2.55
CA CYS A 209 -0.77 -2.66 2.16
C CYS A 209 -1.91 -3.67 1.94
N GLN A 210 -1.62 -4.97 1.93
CA GLN A 210 -2.60 -6.06 1.82
C GLN A 210 -3.59 -5.87 0.66
N ASN A 211 -3.08 -5.54 -0.53
CA ASN A 211 -3.92 -5.48 -1.71
C ASN A 211 -4.24 -6.90 -2.21
N ASP A 212 -5.45 -7.11 -2.70
CA ASP A 212 -5.88 -8.38 -3.31
C ASP A 212 -5.31 -8.52 -4.73
N LEU A 213 -5.13 -7.37 -5.42
CA LEU A 213 -4.66 -7.29 -6.79
C LEU A 213 -3.66 -6.14 -6.95
N ILE A 214 -2.57 -6.40 -7.66
CA ILE A 214 -1.65 -5.37 -8.15
C ILE A 214 -1.64 -5.44 -9.67
N LEU A 215 -1.98 -4.33 -10.31
CA LEU A 215 -1.86 -4.16 -11.76
C LEU A 215 -0.65 -3.27 -12.04
N THR A 216 0.37 -3.81 -12.69
CA THR A 216 1.48 -3.01 -13.18
C THR A 216 1.26 -2.64 -14.64
N THR A 217 1.76 -1.50 -15.09
CA THR A 217 1.72 -1.09 -16.50
C THR A 217 3.05 -0.49 -16.94
N GLY A 218 3.60 -0.98 -18.05
CA GLY A 218 4.92 -0.61 -18.57
C GLY A 218 6.01 -1.62 -18.30
N GLY A 219 7.18 -1.44 -18.91
CA GLY A 219 8.37 -2.26 -18.72
C GLY A 219 8.25 -3.74 -19.11
N THR A 220 7.35 -4.11 -20.04
CA THR A 220 7.07 -5.51 -20.43
C THR A 220 7.59 -5.91 -21.81
N GLY A 221 8.32 -5.05 -22.51
CA GLY A 221 8.86 -5.31 -23.85
C GLY A 221 10.24 -5.97 -23.85
N LEU A 222 11.01 -5.74 -24.92
CA LEU A 222 12.33 -6.35 -25.15
C LEU A 222 13.51 -5.37 -24.91
N SER A 223 13.24 -4.17 -24.44
CA SER A 223 14.30 -3.23 -24.06
C SER A 223 15.05 -3.73 -22.84
N ILE A 224 16.34 -3.39 -22.74
CA ILE A 224 17.14 -3.69 -21.52
C ILE A 224 16.56 -3.04 -20.26
N ARG A 225 15.83 -1.92 -20.45
CA ARG A 225 15.15 -1.22 -19.34
C ARG A 225 13.81 -1.85 -18.95
N ASP A 226 13.27 -2.75 -19.78
CA ASP A 226 12.00 -3.43 -19.49
C ASP A 226 12.26 -4.60 -18.51
N VAL A 227 12.20 -4.36 -17.21
CA VAL A 227 12.53 -5.31 -16.13
C VAL A 227 11.34 -5.69 -15.25
N THR A 228 10.13 -5.25 -15.64
CA THR A 228 8.90 -5.54 -14.87
C THR A 228 8.63 -7.03 -14.69
N PRO A 229 8.76 -7.88 -15.73
CA PRO A 229 8.54 -9.32 -15.57
C PRO A 229 9.54 -9.97 -14.62
N GLU A 230 10.80 -9.58 -14.68
CA GLU A 230 11.88 -10.09 -13.82
C GLU A 230 11.61 -9.74 -12.35
N ALA A 231 11.26 -8.49 -12.07
CA ALA A 231 10.89 -8.04 -10.72
C ALA A 231 9.65 -8.78 -10.20
N THR A 232 8.64 -8.98 -11.06
CA THR A 232 7.41 -9.72 -10.72
C THR A 232 7.69 -11.17 -10.39
N MET A 233 8.54 -11.84 -11.17
CA MET A 233 8.94 -13.23 -10.93
C MET A 233 9.79 -13.38 -9.65
N LYS A 234 10.60 -12.39 -9.27
CA LYS A 234 11.38 -12.42 -8.01
C LYS A 234 10.51 -12.41 -6.76
N VAL A 235 9.34 -11.81 -6.80
CA VAL A 235 8.45 -11.72 -5.64
C VAL A 235 7.40 -12.83 -5.60
N MET A 236 7.39 -13.72 -6.59
CA MET A 236 6.42 -14.78 -6.78
C MET A 236 6.48 -15.84 -5.68
N THR A 237 5.32 -16.24 -5.16
CA THR A 237 5.14 -17.47 -4.39
C THR A 237 4.58 -18.61 -5.25
N ARG A 238 3.71 -18.29 -6.22
CA ARG A 238 3.15 -19.23 -7.18
C ARG A 238 2.96 -18.56 -8.55
N ASN A 239 3.22 -19.29 -9.62
CA ASN A 239 3.00 -18.80 -10.99
C ASN A 239 1.52 -18.96 -11.41
N VAL A 240 1.01 -17.98 -12.18
CA VAL A 240 -0.36 -17.98 -12.75
C VAL A 240 -0.28 -17.70 -14.26
N PRO A 241 0.37 -18.56 -15.06
CA PRO A 241 0.73 -18.25 -16.45
C PRO A 241 -0.49 -18.02 -17.36
N GLY A 242 -1.62 -18.65 -17.07
CA GLY A 242 -2.82 -18.60 -17.92
C GLY A 242 -3.34 -17.19 -18.17
N ILE A 243 -3.20 -16.25 -17.22
CA ILE A 243 -3.63 -14.86 -17.42
C ILE A 243 -2.73 -14.18 -18.46
N SER A 244 -1.42 -14.25 -18.30
CA SER A 244 -0.47 -13.63 -19.25
C SER A 244 -0.46 -14.32 -20.62
N GLU A 245 -0.75 -15.59 -20.68
CA GLU A 245 -0.97 -16.34 -21.95
C GLU A 245 -2.23 -15.84 -22.66
N ALA A 246 -3.36 -15.73 -21.96
CA ALA A 246 -4.61 -15.20 -22.49
C ALA A 246 -4.44 -13.76 -23.00
N LEU A 247 -3.75 -12.90 -22.23
CA LEU A 247 -3.44 -11.54 -22.64
C LEU A 247 -2.66 -11.50 -23.96
N ARG A 248 -1.60 -12.31 -24.11
CA ARG A 248 -0.82 -12.38 -25.36
C ARG A 248 -1.67 -12.92 -26.52
N TYR A 249 -2.38 -14.01 -26.30
CA TYR A 249 -3.17 -14.65 -27.34
C TYR A 249 -4.30 -13.76 -27.87
N GLU A 250 -5.10 -13.19 -26.96
CA GLU A 250 -6.22 -12.33 -27.35
C GLU A 250 -5.73 -11.00 -27.96
N SER A 251 -4.62 -10.43 -27.44
CA SER A 251 -4.06 -9.21 -28.00
C SER A 251 -3.49 -9.36 -29.41
N MET A 252 -3.15 -10.59 -29.84
CA MET A 252 -2.77 -10.84 -31.22
C MET A 252 -3.89 -10.57 -32.24
N LYS A 253 -5.14 -10.52 -31.80
CA LYS A 253 -6.27 -10.10 -32.66
C LYS A 253 -6.19 -8.60 -33.03
N TYR A 254 -5.50 -7.80 -32.21
CA TYR A 254 -5.30 -6.36 -32.46
C TYR A 254 -3.96 -6.06 -33.11
N THR A 255 -2.90 -6.78 -32.73
CA THR A 255 -1.55 -6.62 -33.27
C THR A 255 -0.70 -7.86 -33.08
N ASN A 256 0.01 -8.29 -34.13
CA ASN A 256 0.94 -9.42 -34.03
C ASN A 256 2.15 -9.13 -33.10
N LYS A 257 2.43 -7.82 -32.79
CA LYS A 257 3.49 -7.44 -31.84
C LYS A 257 3.18 -7.90 -30.41
N ALA A 258 1.94 -8.27 -30.11
CA ALA A 258 1.56 -8.79 -28.78
C ALA A 258 2.36 -10.04 -28.38
N MET A 259 2.84 -10.85 -29.34
CA MET A 259 3.71 -12.00 -29.09
C MET A 259 5.06 -11.64 -28.45
N LEU A 260 5.49 -10.38 -28.56
CA LEU A 260 6.74 -9.89 -27.98
C LEU A 260 6.59 -9.45 -26.51
N SER A 261 5.39 -9.48 -25.97
CA SER A 261 5.16 -9.15 -24.57
C SER A 261 5.72 -10.24 -23.65
N ARG A 262 6.57 -9.84 -22.70
CA ARG A 262 7.12 -10.72 -21.65
C ARG A 262 6.34 -10.64 -20.34
N GLY A 263 5.20 -9.91 -20.34
CA GLY A 263 4.36 -9.73 -19.15
C GLY A 263 4.08 -11.03 -18.43
N ALA A 264 4.18 -11.01 -17.10
CA ALA A 264 3.95 -12.13 -16.20
C ALA A 264 2.69 -11.91 -15.35
N SER A 265 2.16 -13.00 -14.81
CA SER A 265 1.10 -12.97 -13.80
C SER A 265 1.39 -14.03 -12.74
N VAL A 266 1.39 -13.60 -11.47
CA VAL A 266 1.85 -14.41 -10.34
C VAL A 266 1.01 -14.16 -9.09
N LEU A 267 1.07 -15.10 -8.14
CA LEU A 267 0.63 -14.86 -6.77
C LEU A 267 1.83 -14.55 -5.89
N ARG A 268 1.69 -13.52 -5.05
CA ARG A 268 2.49 -13.33 -3.86
C ARG A 268 1.59 -13.45 -2.63
N ASN A 269 1.75 -14.54 -1.90
CA ASN A 269 0.89 -14.89 -0.75
C ASN A 269 -0.61 -14.83 -1.13
N LYS A 270 -1.33 -13.79 -0.72
CA LYS A 270 -2.75 -13.55 -0.98
C LYS A 270 -2.99 -12.45 -2.02
N THR A 271 -1.98 -12.00 -2.73
CA THR A 271 -2.07 -10.94 -3.74
C THR A 271 -1.82 -11.50 -5.14
N LEU A 272 -2.71 -11.23 -6.07
CA LEU A 272 -2.51 -11.46 -7.49
C LEU A 272 -1.78 -10.27 -8.11
N ILE A 273 -0.68 -10.50 -8.83
CA ILE A 273 0.08 -9.47 -9.54
C ILE A 273 0.00 -9.77 -11.03
N ILE A 274 -0.41 -8.78 -11.84
CA ILE A 274 -0.54 -8.91 -13.29
C ILE A 274 0.19 -7.75 -13.97
N ASN A 275 1.08 -8.09 -14.92
CA ASN A 275 1.74 -7.08 -15.74
C ASN A 275 0.91 -6.78 -16.99
N LEU A 276 0.54 -5.50 -17.16
CA LEU A 276 -0.16 -4.98 -18.31
C LEU A 276 0.82 -4.24 -19.25
N PRO A 277 0.49 -4.10 -20.54
CA PRO A 277 1.29 -3.27 -21.46
C PRO A 277 1.30 -1.80 -21.06
N GLY A 278 2.28 -1.03 -21.59
CA GLY A 278 2.47 0.37 -21.19
C GLY A 278 1.56 1.38 -21.90
N SER A 279 0.91 1.05 -23.03
CA SER A 279 0.07 2.02 -23.75
C SER A 279 -1.38 2.00 -23.24
N PRO A 280 -2.05 3.17 -23.09
CA PRO A 280 -3.45 3.24 -22.63
C PRO A 280 -4.41 2.39 -23.46
N LYS A 281 -4.23 2.36 -24.78
CA LYS A 281 -5.05 1.53 -25.68
C LYS A 281 -4.91 0.05 -25.35
N ALA A 282 -3.67 -0.45 -25.26
CA ALA A 282 -3.41 -1.86 -24.96
C ALA A 282 -3.80 -2.23 -23.52
N VAL A 283 -3.69 -1.30 -22.56
CA VAL A 283 -4.21 -1.45 -21.19
C VAL A 283 -5.71 -1.72 -21.22
N LYS A 284 -6.48 -0.89 -21.93
CA LYS A 284 -7.94 -1.07 -22.04
C LYS A 284 -8.27 -2.44 -22.64
N GLU A 285 -7.66 -2.79 -23.79
CA GLU A 285 -7.84 -4.08 -24.45
C GLU A 285 -7.52 -5.25 -23.51
N SER A 286 -6.43 -5.13 -22.73
CA SER A 286 -6.03 -6.15 -21.75
C SER A 286 -7.03 -6.31 -20.60
N LEU A 287 -7.54 -5.20 -20.06
CA LEU A 287 -8.55 -5.23 -19.00
C LEU A 287 -9.86 -5.83 -19.49
N ASP A 288 -10.30 -5.50 -20.70
CA ASP A 288 -11.50 -6.08 -21.32
C ASP A 288 -11.41 -7.63 -21.42
N ILE A 289 -10.20 -8.18 -21.60
CA ILE A 289 -9.97 -9.62 -21.64
C ILE A 289 -10.10 -10.26 -20.25
N ILE A 290 -9.51 -9.67 -19.21
CA ILE A 290 -9.35 -10.32 -17.92
C ILE A 290 -10.42 -10.01 -16.90
N LEU A 291 -11.15 -8.90 -17.01
CA LEU A 291 -12.10 -8.44 -15.98
C LEU A 291 -13.18 -9.48 -15.66
N GLY A 292 -13.69 -10.20 -16.67
CA GLY A 292 -14.70 -11.25 -16.48
C GLY A 292 -14.24 -12.34 -15.50
N PRO A 293 -13.15 -13.06 -15.77
CA PRO A 293 -12.67 -14.13 -14.92
C PRO A 293 -11.95 -13.64 -13.66
N LEU A 294 -11.46 -12.39 -13.64
CA LEU A 294 -10.63 -11.84 -12.56
C LEU A 294 -11.35 -11.85 -11.20
N LYS A 295 -12.60 -11.39 -11.19
CA LYS A 295 -13.41 -11.33 -9.95
C LYS A 295 -13.51 -12.71 -9.30
N HIS A 296 -13.86 -13.73 -10.08
CA HIS A 296 -13.97 -15.09 -9.58
C HIS A 296 -12.63 -15.62 -9.05
N GLY A 297 -11.52 -15.35 -9.73
CA GLY A 297 -10.19 -15.74 -9.27
C GLY A 297 -9.83 -15.13 -7.92
N LEU A 298 -10.16 -13.84 -7.71
CA LEU A 298 -9.92 -13.14 -6.45
C LEU A 298 -10.83 -13.65 -5.32
N GLU A 299 -12.09 -13.97 -5.60
CA GLU A 299 -13.02 -14.58 -4.64
C GLU A 299 -12.51 -15.95 -4.16
N ILE A 300 -11.98 -16.79 -5.07
CA ILE A 300 -11.33 -18.07 -4.71
C ILE A 300 -10.14 -17.83 -3.78
N MET A 301 -9.30 -16.83 -4.08
CA MET A 301 -8.13 -16.52 -3.27
C MET A 301 -8.49 -16.09 -1.84
N LYS A 302 -9.63 -15.42 -1.66
CA LYS A 302 -10.18 -15.05 -0.35
C LYS A 302 -10.86 -16.21 0.39
N GLY A 303 -11.12 -17.32 -0.28
CA GLY A 303 -11.88 -18.43 0.27
C GLY A 303 -13.40 -18.18 0.31
N GLU A 304 -13.89 -17.18 -0.43
CA GLU A 304 -15.30 -16.79 -0.49
C GLU A 304 -16.09 -17.58 -1.57
N ALA A 305 -15.40 -18.18 -2.54
CA ALA A 305 -16.03 -18.95 -3.60
C ALA A 305 -16.21 -20.42 -3.19
N SER A 306 -17.46 -20.88 -3.14
CA SER A 306 -17.80 -22.30 -3.04
C SER A 306 -17.77 -22.95 -4.43
N GLU A 307 -17.09 -24.12 -4.55
CA GLU A 307 -17.06 -25.09 -5.67
C GLU A 307 -17.11 -24.54 -7.10
N CYS A 308 -15.95 -24.55 -7.77
CA CYS A 308 -15.78 -24.20 -9.19
C CYS A 308 -16.23 -25.31 -10.18
N ALA A 309 -17.10 -26.24 -9.77
CA ALA A 309 -17.57 -27.27 -10.71
C ALA A 309 -18.50 -26.67 -11.75
N ARG A 310 -18.11 -26.71 -13.04
CA ARG A 310 -19.06 -26.49 -14.14
C ARG A 310 -20.19 -27.52 -14.00
N LYS A 311 -21.41 -27.05 -13.81
CA LYS A 311 -22.60 -27.86 -14.00
C LYS A 311 -22.80 -28.15 -15.47
#